data_dffb32e3314e8f94a4c6122a2fe750e0
#
_entry.id   dffb32e3314e8f94a4c6122a2fe750e0
#
_cell.length_a   1.000
_cell.length_b   1.000
_cell.length_c   1.000
_cell.angle_alpha   90.00
_cell.angle_beta   90.00
_cell.angle_gamma   90.00
#
_symmetry.space_group_name_H-M   'P 1'
#
loop_
_entity.id
_entity.type
_entity.pdbx_description
1 polymer ?
#
loop_
_entity_poly.entity_id
_entity_poly.type
_entity_poly.pdbx_seq_one_letter_code
_entity_poly.pdbx_strand_id
1 'polypeptide(L)'
;VVHRADGSGTTYNFTDYLTSVSKDWDTRVGRGAAVKWPALNSVGGKGNEGVAANVNRIRGSIGYVEYAYVKKNNMTFMQLQNKSGNYVSPDDITFAAAAVGADWFSVPGMGISIVNQQGKDTWPITTASFIVMYKDPKDKDVSKEVIKFFDWAFKNGKKLSEELDYVHLPESLQIGRAHV
;
A
#
# COMPACT_ATOMS: atom_id res chain seq x y z
N VAL A 1 -19.71 4.28 5.87
CA VAL A 1 -18.40 3.93 5.29
C VAL A 1 -18.01 4.99 4.28
N VAL A 2 -16.75 5.45 4.33
CA VAL A 2 -16.17 6.36 3.31
C VAL A 2 -15.16 5.58 2.47
N HIS A 3 -15.32 5.61 1.17
CA HIS A 3 -14.48 4.85 0.23
C HIS A 3 -14.01 5.72 -0.93
N ARG A 4 -13.10 5.22 -1.77
CA ARG A 4 -12.67 5.90 -3.00
C ARG A 4 -13.79 5.89 -4.05
N ALA A 5 -14.01 7.02 -4.68
CA ALA A 5 -14.96 7.18 -5.80
C ALA A 5 -14.30 6.97 -7.17
N ASP A 6 -12.97 6.84 -7.19
CA ASP A 6 -12.12 6.62 -8.37
C ASP A 6 -11.45 5.25 -8.31
N GLY A 7 -10.90 4.79 -9.43
CA GLY A 7 -10.04 3.60 -9.48
C GLY A 7 -8.78 3.82 -8.64
N SER A 8 -8.47 2.91 -7.69
CA SER A 8 -7.49 3.18 -6.64
C SER A 8 -6.69 1.95 -6.23
N GLY A 9 -5.35 2.09 -6.21
CA GLY A 9 -4.46 1.12 -5.59
C GLY A 9 -4.70 0.95 -4.09
N THR A 10 -5.05 2.03 -3.38
CA THR A 10 -5.41 1.97 -1.96
C THR A 10 -6.67 1.12 -1.75
N THR A 11 -7.69 1.27 -2.61
CA THR A 11 -8.87 0.40 -2.61
C THR A 11 -8.50 -1.05 -2.92
N TYR A 12 -7.63 -1.29 -3.90
CA TYR A 12 -7.20 -2.64 -4.24
C TYR A 12 -6.56 -3.35 -3.04
N ASN A 13 -5.61 -2.70 -2.36
CA ASN A 13 -4.93 -3.26 -1.20
C ASN A 13 -5.87 -3.50 -0.01
N PHE A 14 -6.79 -2.57 0.24
CA PHE A 14 -7.78 -2.72 1.29
C PHE A 14 -8.74 -3.88 1.01
N THR A 15 -9.23 -3.99 -0.22
CA THR A 15 -10.14 -5.09 -0.62
C THR A 15 -9.41 -6.43 -0.74
N ASP A 16 -8.12 -6.46 -1.08
CA ASP A 16 -7.27 -7.66 -1.04
C ASP A 16 -7.11 -8.19 0.40
N TYR A 17 -6.90 -7.27 1.37
CA TYR A 17 -6.91 -7.63 2.78
C TYR A 17 -8.27 -8.21 3.21
N LEU A 18 -9.38 -7.55 2.90
CA LEU A 18 -10.71 -8.02 3.25
C LEU A 18 -11.01 -9.40 2.63
N THR A 19 -10.59 -9.63 1.40
CA THR A 19 -10.67 -10.93 0.72
C THR A 19 -9.86 -12.00 1.46
N SER A 20 -8.70 -11.64 1.98
CA SER A 20 -7.82 -12.59 2.68
C SER A 20 -8.30 -12.99 4.07
N VAL A 21 -9.11 -12.15 4.73
CA VAL A 21 -9.57 -12.36 6.12
C VAL A 21 -11.06 -12.69 6.24
N SER A 22 -11.85 -12.52 5.18
CA SER A 22 -13.29 -12.76 5.18
C SER A 22 -13.74 -13.50 3.93
N LYS A 23 -14.16 -14.75 4.10
CA LYS A 23 -14.73 -15.56 3.00
C LYS A 23 -16.05 -14.98 2.47
N ASP A 24 -16.85 -14.36 3.33
CA ASP A 24 -18.09 -13.71 2.91
C ASP A 24 -17.79 -12.51 2.00
N TRP A 25 -16.78 -11.70 2.36
CA TRP A 25 -16.33 -10.61 1.50
C TRP A 25 -15.77 -11.12 0.17
N ASP A 26 -14.91 -12.13 0.20
CA ASP A 26 -14.31 -12.74 -1.00
C ASP A 26 -15.39 -13.22 -1.99
N THR A 27 -16.43 -13.88 -1.46
CA THR A 27 -17.51 -14.43 -2.29
C THR A 27 -18.45 -13.36 -2.85
N ARG A 28 -18.76 -12.31 -2.07
CA ARG A 28 -19.77 -11.31 -2.43
C ARG A 28 -19.24 -10.09 -3.13
N VAL A 29 -18.04 -9.68 -2.82
CA VAL A 29 -17.43 -8.42 -3.29
C VAL A 29 -16.13 -8.67 -4.01
N GLY A 30 -15.21 -9.42 -3.38
CA GLY A 30 -13.88 -9.69 -3.87
C GLY A 30 -12.94 -8.50 -3.76
N ARG A 31 -11.80 -8.58 -4.47
CA ARG A 31 -10.79 -7.53 -4.56
C ARG A 31 -10.87 -6.78 -5.88
N GLY A 32 -10.55 -5.49 -5.82
CA GLY A 32 -10.50 -4.66 -7.02
C GLY A 32 -10.12 -3.21 -6.71
N ALA A 33 -9.62 -2.51 -7.72
CA ALA A 33 -9.34 -1.07 -7.63
C ALA A 33 -10.62 -0.22 -7.55
N ALA A 34 -11.75 -0.81 -7.91
CA ALA A 34 -13.10 -0.27 -7.72
C ALA A 34 -14.04 -1.47 -7.49
N VAL A 35 -14.84 -1.41 -6.44
CA VAL A 35 -15.79 -2.47 -6.08
C VAL A 35 -17.16 -1.90 -5.78
N LYS A 36 -18.19 -2.75 -5.85
CA LYS A 36 -19.53 -2.39 -5.38
C LYS A 36 -19.58 -2.53 -3.87
N TRP A 37 -19.55 -1.41 -3.17
CA TRP A 37 -19.58 -1.39 -1.71
C TRP A 37 -20.92 -1.87 -1.18
N PRO A 38 -20.95 -2.84 -0.25
CA PRO A 38 -22.20 -3.39 0.27
C PRO A 38 -22.89 -2.48 1.31
N ALA A 39 -22.18 -1.47 1.82
CA ALA A 39 -22.72 -0.55 2.81
C ALA A 39 -23.78 0.37 2.19
N LEU A 40 -25.01 0.36 2.72
CA LEU A 40 -26.15 1.14 2.23
C LEU A 40 -25.89 2.66 2.27
N ASN A 41 -25.20 3.14 3.32
CA ASN A 41 -24.88 4.56 3.52
C ASN A 41 -23.39 4.81 3.32
N SER A 42 -22.89 4.54 2.12
CA SER A 42 -21.49 4.81 1.78
C SER A 42 -21.33 6.15 1.08
N VAL A 43 -20.19 6.80 1.30
CA VAL A 43 -19.83 8.09 0.70
C VAL A 43 -18.54 7.95 -0.08
N GLY A 44 -18.53 8.33 -1.34
CA GLY A 44 -17.35 8.35 -2.18
C GLY A 44 -16.52 9.62 -1.98
N GLY A 45 -15.19 9.46 -1.83
CA GLY A 45 -14.21 10.54 -1.85
C GLY A 45 -13.26 10.39 -3.03
N LYS A 46 -12.96 11.47 -3.73
CA LYS A 46 -11.95 11.47 -4.81
C LYS A 46 -10.55 11.55 -4.19
N GLY A 47 -9.69 10.61 -4.52
CA GLY A 47 -8.34 10.53 -3.93
C GLY A 47 -8.35 10.18 -2.45
N ASN A 48 -7.17 10.02 -1.87
CA ASN A 48 -7.01 9.87 -0.41
C ASN A 48 -7.47 11.13 0.33
N GLU A 49 -7.25 12.31 -0.26
CA GLU A 49 -7.66 13.60 0.27
C GLU A 49 -9.19 13.68 0.46
N GLY A 50 -9.94 13.26 -0.56
CA GLY A 50 -11.40 13.28 -0.50
C GLY A 50 -11.96 12.31 0.54
N VAL A 51 -11.34 11.14 0.71
CA VAL A 51 -11.70 10.20 1.78
C VAL A 51 -11.36 10.79 3.16
N ALA A 52 -10.15 11.29 3.36
CA ALA A 52 -9.72 11.91 4.62
C ALA A 52 -10.63 13.09 5.00
N ALA A 53 -10.93 13.99 4.07
CA ALA A 53 -11.84 15.12 4.30
C ALA A 53 -13.25 14.67 4.72
N ASN A 54 -13.80 13.63 4.06
CA ASN A 54 -15.11 13.11 4.40
C ASN A 54 -15.13 12.42 5.78
N VAL A 55 -14.09 11.64 6.13
CA VAL A 55 -13.98 11.02 7.46
C VAL A 55 -13.92 12.07 8.55
N ASN A 56 -13.14 13.13 8.37
CA ASN A 56 -13.04 14.23 9.35
C ASN A 56 -14.37 15.00 9.52
N ARG A 57 -15.14 15.13 8.44
CA ARG A 57 -16.40 15.89 8.44
C ARG A 57 -17.59 15.09 8.96
N ILE A 58 -17.66 13.78 8.67
CA ILE A 58 -18.83 12.94 8.95
C ILE A 58 -18.62 12.20 10.27
N ARG A 59 -19.27 12.66 11.32
CA ARG A 59 -19.20 12.04 12.64
C ARG A 59 -19.63 10.55 12.60
N GLY A 60 -18.83 9.69 13.21
CA GLY A 60 -19.08 8.25 13.28
C GLY A 60 -18.75 7.51 11.97
N SER A 61 -18.12 8.18 11.01
CA SER A 61 -17.68 7.53 9.79
C SER A 61 -16.37 6.76 10.00
N ILE A 62 -16.14 5.80 9.12
CA ILE A 62 -14.90 5.04 8.98
C ILE A 62 -14.49 5.02 7.52
N GLY A 63 -13.21 5.13 7.24
CA GLY A 63 -12.63 5.07 5.89
C GLY A 63 -11.25 4.45 5.89
N TYR A 64 -10.63 4.40 4.72
CA TYR A 64 -9.26 3.94 4.51
C TYR A 64 -8.51 4.91 3.60
N VAL A 65 -7.28 5.21 3.96
CA VAL A 65 -6.35 6.08 3.22
C VAL A 65 -4.93 5.60 3.42
N GLU A 66 -3.99 6.09 2.62
CA GLU A 66 -2.57 5.91 2.90
C GLU A 66 -2.18 6.59 4.23
N TYR A 67 -1.23 6.00 4.94
CA TYR A 67 -0.83 6.43 6.28
C TYR A 67 -0.31 7.88 6.34
N ALA A 68 0.38 8.34 5.30
CA ALA A 68 0.81 9.73 5.16
C ALA A 68 -0.34 10.74 5.31
N TYR A 69 -1.54 10.40 4.80
CA TYR A 69 -2.73 11.24 4.95
C TYR A 69 -3.28 11.22 6.37
N VAL A 70 -3.17 10.11 7.09
CA VAL A 70 -3.53 10.02 8.50
C VAL A 70 -2.67 10.97 9.32
N LYS A 71 -1.36 10.94 9.15
CA LYS A 71 -0.41 11.81 9.87
C LYS A 71 -0.60 13.27 9.51
N LYS A 72 -0.65 13.60 8.23
CA LYS A 72 -0.82 14.99 7.75
C LYS A 72 -2.10 15.65 8.24
N ASN A 73 -3.18 14.89 8.44
CA ASN A 73 -4.48 15.39 8.87
C ASN A 73 -4.78 15.11 10.36
N ASN A 74 -3.81 14.62 11.14
CA ASN A 74 -3.96 14.25 12.55
C ASN A 74 -5.20 13.37 12.81
N MET A 75 -5.42 12.36 11.96
CA MET A 75 -6.57 11.48 12.04
C MET A 75 -6.34 10.36 13.07
N THR A 76 -7.40 9.96 13.74
CA THR A 76 -7.39 8.73 14.55
C THR A 76 -7.39 7.51 13.65
N PHE A 77 -6.60 6.51 14.00
CA PHE A 77 -6.50 5.24 13.28
C PHE A 77 -6.70 4.05 14.22
N MET A 78 -7.01 2.89 13.64
CA MET A 78 -7.23 1.65 14.37
C MET A 78 -5.97 0.80 14.41
N GLN A 79 -5.83 -0.01 15.47
CA GLN A 79 -5.00 -1.19 15.42
C GLN A 79 -5.74 -2.29 14.65
N LEU A 80 -5.00 -3.10 13.88
CA LEU A 80 -5.55 -4.25 13.18
C LEU A 80 -4.89 -5.54 13.67
N GLN A 81 -5.68 -6.59 13.77
CA GLN A 81 -5.16 -7.91 14.06
C GLN A 81 -4.49 -8.47 12.81
N ASN A 82 -3.22 -8.81 12.91
CA ASN A 82 -2.46 -9.39 11.83
C ASN A 82 -2.66 -10.92 11.74
N LYS A 83 -2.09 -11.54 10.72
CA LYS A 83 -2.18 -12.99 10.47
C LYS A 83 -1.62 -13.85 11.60
N SER A 84 -0.73 -13.30 12.44
CA SER A 84 -0.18 -13.97 13.61
C SER A 84 -1.02 -13.78 14.88
N GLY A 85 -2.18 -13.11 14.79
CA GLY A 85 -3.10 -12.89 15.89
C GLY A 85 -2.79 -11.69 16.78
N ASN A 86 -1.76 -10.89 16.46
CA ASN A 86 -1.36 -9.71 17.24
C ASN A 86 -2.06 -8.46 16.73
N TYR A 87 -2.47 -7.56 17.65
CA TYR A 87 -2.93 -6.23 17.29
C TYR A 87 -1.73 -5.30 17.10
N VAL A 88 -1.62 -4.72 15.92
CA VAL A 88 -0.52 -3.84 15.54
C VAL A 88 -1.02 -2.47 15.10
N SER A 89 -0.21 -1.45 15.30
CA SER A 89 -0.45 -0.09 14.80
C SER A 89 0.28 0.11 13.48
N PRO A 90 -0.23 0.98 12.59
CA PRO A 90 0.50 1.35 11.39
C PRO A 90 1.69 2.26 11.75
N ASP A 91 2.90 1.83 11.43
CA ASP A 91 4.13 2.59 11.51
C ASP A 91 5.18 2.02 10.54
N ASP A 92 6.30 2.71 10.40
CA ASP A 92 7.42 2.33 9.54
C ASP A 92 8.02 0.96 9.89
N ILE A 93 8.06 0.60 11.16
CA ILE A 93 8.57 -0.70 11.61
C ILE A 93 7.64 -1.83 11.16
N THR A 94 6.33 -1.66 11.36
CA THR A 94 5.33 -2.68 11.01
C THR A 94 5.11 -2.80 9.50
N PHE A 95 5.30 -1.72 8.73
CA PHE A 95 5.33 -1.75 7.26
C PHE A 95 6.59 -2.45 6.73
N ALA A 96 7.77 -2.12 7.29
CA ALA A 96 9.02 -2.79 6.92
C ALA A 96 8.96 -4.30 7.22
N ALA A 97 8.36 -4.71 8.34
CA ALA A 97 8.17 -6.11 8.69
C ALA A 97 7.36 -6.87 7.64
N ALA A 98 6.32 -6.24 7.05
CA ALA A 98 5.54 -6.84 5.97
C ALA A 98 6.38 -7.04 4.70
N ALA A 99 7.23 -6.07 4.35
CA ALA A 99 8.11 -6.17 3.20
C ALA A 99 9.18 -7.25 3.36
N VAL A 100 9.81 -7.34 4.54
CA VAL A 100 10.84 -8.38 4.83
C VAL A 100 10.26 -9.78 4.81
N GLY A 101 9.03 -9.96 5.29
CA GLY A 101 8.38 -11.28 5.37
C GLY A 101 7.83 -11.82 4.05
N ALA A 102 7.84 -11.03 2.98
CA ALA A 102 7.24 -11.40 1.71
C ALA A 102 8.21 -12.17 0.79
N ASP A 103 7.68 -13.16 0.05
CA ASP A 103 8.45 -13.94 -0.92
C ASP A 103 8.49 -13.24 -2.29
N TRP A 104 9.32 -12.18 -2.38
CA TRP A 104 9.43 -11.33 -3.57
C TRP A 104 9.89 -12.07 -4.83
N PHE A 105 10.62 -13.15 -4.67
CA PHE A 105 11.22 -13.90 -5.78
C PHE A 105 10.33 -15.05 -6.27
N SER A 106 9.15 -15.25 -5.67
CA SER A 106 8.21 -16.30 -6.07
C SER A 106 7.61 -16.07 -7.46
N VAL A 107 7.60 -14.82 -7.94
CA VAL A 107 7.09 -14.48 -9.28
C VAL A 107 8.07 -13.59 -10.05
N PRO A 108 8.14 -13.73 -11.37
CA PRO A 108 8.93 -12.84 -12.21
C PRO A 108 8.52 -11.37 -12.03
N GLY A 109 9.51 -10.47 -11.94
CA GLY A 109 9.27 -9.05 -11.78
C GLY A 109 8.87 -8.62 -10.36
N MET A 110 8.90 -9.54 -9.39
CA MET A 110 8.59 -9.26 -7.97
C MET A 110 7.19 -8.66 -7.73
N GLY A 111 6.26 -8.85 -8.68
CA GLY A 111 4.91 -8.27 -8.65
C GLY A 111 3.95 -9.00 -7.73
N ILE A 112 4.29 -9.12 -6.45
CA ILE A 112 3.50 -9.81 -5.42
C ILE A 112 2.68 -8.85 -4.58
N SER A 113 1.57 -9.35 -4.03
CA SER A 113 0.89 -8.68 -2.91
C SER A 113 1.63 -8.97 -1.61
N ILE A 114 1.90 -7.92 -0.84
CA ILE A 114 2.46 -8.05 0.52
C ILE A 114 1.40 -7.79 1.60
N VAL A 115 0.14 -7.89 1.21
CA VAL A 115 -1.01 -7.86 2.12
C VAL A 115 -1.04 -9.13 2.97
N ASN A 116 -1.41 -9.00 4.24
CA ASN A 116 -1.63 -10.08 5.20
C ASN A 116 -0.46 -11.07 5.34
N GLN A 117 0.77 -10.55 5.35
CA GLN A 117 1.98 -11.35 5.54
C GLN A 117 2.07 -11.92 6.96
N GLN A 118 2.76 -13.06 7.10
CA GLN A 118 3.03 -13.67 8.39
C GLN A 118 4.09 -12.87 9.14
N GLY A 119 3.94 -12.72 10.45
CA GLY A 119 4.90 -12.04 11.33
C GLY A 119 4.23 -11.38 12.53
N LYS A 120 4.92 -11.36 13.67
CA LYS A 120 4.38 -10.84 14.93
C LYS A 120 4.03 -9.35 14.83
N ASP A 121 4.88 -8.58 14.19
CA ASP A 121 4.80 -7.12 14.13
C ASP A 121 4.40 -6.60 12.73
N THR A 122 3.87 -7.46 11.88
CA THR A 122 3.53 -7.15 10.48
C THR A 122 2.22 -6.39 10.38
N TRP A 123 2.22 -5.19 9.80
CA TRP A 123 0.99 -4.48 9.44
C TRP A 123 0.28 -5.20 8.28
N PRO A 124 -1.01 -5.55 8.42
CA PRO A 124 -1.67 -6.44 7.46
C PRO A 124 -2.05 -5.78 6.13
N ILE A 125 -2.05 -4.44 6.03
CA ILE A 125 -2.43 -3.74 4.80
C ILE A 125 -1.24 -2.91 4.30
N THR A 126 -0.20 -3.59 3.83
CA THR A 126 1.01 -2.97 3.27
C THR A 126 1.08 -3.23 1.78
N THR A 127 1.59 -2.28 1.02
CA THR A 127 1.89 -2.44 -0.41
C THR A 127 3.22 -1.81 -0.76
N ALA A 128 3.82 -2.27 -1.84
CA ALA A 128 4.97 -1.64 -2.46
C ALA A 128 4.53 -0.78 -3.65
N SER A 129 5.22 0.33 -3.88
CA SER A 129 5.11 1.10 -5.11
C SER A 129 6.10 0.56 -6.14
N PHE A 130 5.61 0.27 -7.34
CA PHE A 130 6.42 -0.26 -8.43
C PHE A 130 6.69 0.79 -9.49
N ILE A 131 7.93 0.85 -9.95
CA ILE A 131 8.33 1.65 -11.10
C ILE A 131 8.29 0.74 -12.32
N VAL A 132 7.42 1.04 -13.27
CA VAL A 132 7.25 0.25 -14.48
C VAL A 132 7.89 0.99 -15.66
N MET A 133 8.77 0.32 -16.39
CA MET A 133 9.47 0.86 -17.55
C MET A 133 9.31 -0.09 -18.74
N TYR A 134 9.37 0.47 -19.97
CA TYR A 134 9.41 -0.36 -21.17
C TYR A 134 10.74 -1.14 -21.23
N LYS A 135 10.66 -2.44 -21.49
CA LYS A 135 11.84 -3.29 -21.70
C LYS A 135 12.62 -2.84 -22.94
N ASP A 136 11.90 -2.51 -24.02
CA ASP A 136 12.44 -1.98 -25.26
C ASP A 136 11.91 -0.54 -25.48
N PRO A 137 12.53 0.47 -24.85
CA PRO A 137 12.07 1.85 -24.95
C PRO A 137 12.41 2.43 -26.33
N LYS A 138 11.53 3.31 -26.85
CA LYS A 138 11.78 4.05 -28.08
C LYS A 138 12.98 4.97 -27.97
N ASP A 139 13.13 5.63 -26.82
CA ASP A 139 14.26 6.49 -26.48
C ASP A 139 15.10 5.82 -25.39
N LYS A 140 16.23 5.27 -25.80
CA LYS A 140 17.14 4.56 -24.89
C LYS A 140 17.92 5.51 -23.99
N ASP A 141 18.21 6.73 -24.46
CA ASP A 141 19.00 7.70 -23.69
C ASP A 141 18.15 8.27 -22.53
N VAL A 142 16.92 8.66 -22.82
CA VAL A 142 15.97 9.06 -21.77
C VAL A 142 15.76 7.95 -20.75
N SER A 143 15.56 6.71 -21.21
CA SER A 143 15.36 5.57 -20.29
C SER A 143 16.58 5.31 -19.41
N LYS A 144 17.78 5.48 -19.95
CA LYS A 144 19.03 5.38 -19.17
C LYS A 144 19.12 6.44 -18.07
N GLU A 145 18.73 7.68 -18.35
CA GLU A 145 18.72 8.74 -17.35
C GLU A 145 17.66 8.49 -16.27
N VAL A 146 16.49 7.97 -16.66
CA VAL A 146 15.44 7.56 -15.70
C VAL A 146 15.96 6.46 -14.76
N ILE A 147 16.66 5.45 -15.29
CA ILE A 147 17.28 4.38 -14.48
C ILE A 147 18.30 4.97 -13.50
N LYS A 148 19.16 5.89 -13.95
CA LYS A 148 20.15 6.57 -13.09
C LYS A 148 19.46 7.35 -11.96
N PHE A 149 18.36 8.05 -12.27
CA PHE A 149 17.59 8.79 -11.27
C PHE A 149 17.05 7.84 -10.18
N PHE A 150 16.44 6.72 -10.56
CA PHE A 150 15.92 5.77 -9.59
C PHE A 150 17.02 5.03 -8.82
N ASP A 151 18.15 4.70 -9.46
CA ASP A 151 19.31 4.15 -8.78
C ASP A 151 19.86 5.14 -7.71
N TRP A 152 19.94 6.42 -8.06
CA TRP A 152 20.28 7.47 -7.10
C TRP A 152 19.26 7.55 -5.97
N ALA A 153 17.95 7.54 -6.29
CA ALA A 153 16.88 7.62 -5.31
C ALA A 153 16.91 6.43 -4.32
N PHE A 154 17.20 5.23 -4.80
CA PHE A 154 17.38 4.07 -3.94
C PHE A 154 18.60 4.16 -3.02
N LYS A 155 19.69 4.76 -3.48
CA LYS A 155 20.93 4.90 -2.70
C LYS A 155 20.87 6.06 -1.70
N ASN A 156 20.17 7.13 -2.02
CA ASN A 156 20.24 8.40 -1.29
C ASN A 156 18.88 8.89 -0.75
N GLY A 157 17.77 8.30 -1.22
CA GLY A 157 16.42 8.79 -0.95
C GLY A 157 15.79 8.34 0.38
N LYS A 158 16.48 7.52 1.18
CA LYS A 158 15.93 6.97 2.43
C LYS A 158 15.33 8.06 3.33
N LYS A 159 16.12 9.06 3.67
CA LYS A 159 15.68 10.17 4.54
C LYS A 159 14.49 10.94 3.94
N LEU A 160 14.52 11.18 2.63
CA LEU A 160 13.44 11.90 1.93
C LEU A 160 12.13 11.09 1.93
N SER A 161 12.19 9.78 1.76
CA SER A 161 11.00 8.92 1.83
C SER A 161 10.42 8.89 3.25
N GLU A 162 11.26 8.78 4.27
CA GLU A 162 10.86 8.77 5.68
C GLU A 162 10.21 10.12 6.08
N GLU A 163 10.73 11.26 5.60
CA GLU A 163 10.14 12.59 5.82
C GLU A 163 8.75 12.74 5.17
N LEU A 164 8.44 11.93 4.17
CA LEU A 164 7.14 11.86 3.50
C LEU A 164 6.23 10.75 4.04
N ASP A 165 6.63 10.10 5.15
CA ASP A 165 5.91 8.98 5.77
C ASP A 165 5.81 7.72 4.87
N TYR A 166 6.81 7.52 4.00
CA TYR A 166 7.00 6.29 3.24
C TYR A 166 8.18 5.48 3.78
N VAL A 167 8.09 4.17 3.69
CA VAL A 167 9.14 3.27 4.15
C VAL A 167 10.09 2.95 3.00
N HIS A 168 11.37 3.17 3.24
CA HIS A 168 12.41 2.76 2.31
C HIS A 168 12.53 1.23 2.27
N LEU A 169 12.72 0.67 1.07
CA LEU A 169 12.87 -0.79 0.93
C LEU A 169 14.07 -1.29 1.73
N PRO A 170 13.94 -2.42 2.47
CA PRO A 170 15.06 -3.05 3.14
C PRO A 170 16.22 -3.35 2.19
N GLU A 171 17.45 -3.23 2.66
CA GLU A 171 18.66 -3.45 1.84
C GLU A 171 18.67 -4.82 1.15
N SER A 172 18.15 -5.86 1.82
CA SER A 172 18.02 -7.20 1.26
C SER A 172 17.16 -7.26 -0.02
N LEU A 173 16.21 -6.33 -0.18
CA LEU A 173 15.36 -6.23 -1.36
C LEU A 173 15.91 -5.31 -2.44
N GLN A 174 16.87 -4.44 -2.08
CA GLN A 174 17.50 -3.55 -3.04
C GLN A 174 18.47 -4.27 -3.98
N ILE A 175 18.98 -5.43 -3.59
CA ILE A 175 19.92 -6.24 -4.39
C ILE A 175 19.22 -6.88 -5.60
N GLY A 176 17.93 -7.19 -5.52
CA GLY A 176 17.15 -7.80 -6.62
C GLY A 176 16.92 -6.92 -7.84
N ARG A 177 17.29 -5.64 -7.80
CA ARG A 177 17.09 -4.68 -8.90
C ARG A 177 17.97 -4.91 -10.12
N ALA A 178 19.11 -5.56 -9.94
CA ALA A 178 20.14 -5.66 -10.98
C ALA A 178 19.89 -6.76 -12.04
N HIS A 179 18.82 -7.53 -11.93
CA HIS A 179 18.60 -8.74 -12.72
C HIS A 179 17.24 -8.81 -13.44
N VAL A 180 16.59 -7.65 -13.70
CA VAL A 180 15.38 -7.61 -14.52
C VAL A 180 15.68 -7.02 -15.90
#